data_45b46cf50eac173f98e64adfc702984c
#
_entry.id   45b46cf50eac173f98e64adfc702984c
#
_cell.length_a   1.000
_cell.length_b   1.000
_cell.length_c   1.000
_cell.angle_alpha   90.00
_cell.angle_beta   90.00
_cell.angle_gamma   90.00
#
_symmetry.space_group_name_H-M   'P 1'
#
loop_
_entity.id
_entity.type
_entity.pdbx_description
1 polymer ?
#
loop_
_entity_poly.entity_id
_entity_poly.type
_entity_poly.pdbx_seq_one_letter_code
_entity_poly.pdbx_strand_id
1 'polypeptide(L)'
;MTLAALDSGVRLALATTREHKLRSFLTVLGVIIGTGAVIGVGSIIAGLDTAISNLLRSFGPNTIIVLRGSAMSHWTPEELKRKPIDLEQARAVETRCPSVEHVSPYLFPLGGIHSAKYKGNDLYQIQLGGTEEAYSYGGTTMKRGRFFTDQESTHRMAVVVIGEDVEKQLLPNVDPLGKWILVDGHSLQVVGVMDRPAASLPGQDDTRILVPYFTMRKMFPNATEHMLVIIARNGMLDQAQDEARAALRLARHVPYRDRDTFSMSTAEQMIEDFRRMTSTVALVMVILSSIGLLVGGMGVMNIMLVSVTERTREIGVRKAVGARSTDIVVQFLTEAVVLTALGGILGLLLGWLISLAARLAFSNLPTAVPAWAAFAGVIMSVGVGLVFGIWPAARAAALDPVEALRYE
;
A
#
# COMPACT_ATOMS: atom_id res chain seq x y z
N MET A 1 24.99 21.56 28.47
CA MET A 1 25.76 21.17 27.25
C MET A 1 26.02 22.44 26.47
N THR A 2 27.27 22.91 26.39
CA THR A 2 27.62 24.14 25.67
C THR A 2 27.67 23.85 24.17
N LEU A 3 27.13 24.74 23.32
CA LEU A 3 27.16 24.65 21.83
C LEU A 3 28.58 24.39 21.29
N ALA A 4 29.62 24.84 22.00
CA ALA A 4 31.02 24.61 21.70
C ALA A 4 31.45 23.12 21.85
N ALA A 5 30.83 22.36 22.77
CA ALA A 5 31.12 20.95 22.93
C ALA A 5 30.50 20.08 21.79
N LEU A 6 29.37 20.51 21.23
CA LEU A 6 28.74 19.88 20.08
C LEU A 6 29.56 20.15 18.78
N ASP A 7 30.03 21.39 18.56
CA ASP A 7 30.82 21.73 17.37
C ASP A 7 32.16 20.97 17.36
N SER A 8 32.84 20.90 18.52
CA SER A 8 34.07 20.11 18.63
C SER A 8 33.84 18.61 18.42
N GLY A 9 32.74 18.05 18.93
CA GLY A 9 32.37 16.64 18.71
C GLY A 9 32.09 16.33 17.24
N VAL A 10 31.38 17.20 16.54
CA VAL A 10 31.08 17.04 15.08
C VAL A 10 32.36 17.09 14.25
N ARG A 11 33.25 18.04 14.49
CA ARG A 11 34.54 18.17 13.77
C ARG A 11 35.43 16.96 14.02
N LEU A 12 35.47 16.46 15.25
CA LEU A 12 36.25 15.27 15.62
C LEU A 12 35.68 14.01 14.96
N ALA A 13 34.37 13.82 14.95
CA ALA A 13 33.70 12.69 14.28
C ALA A 13 33.99 12.68 12.77
N LEU A 14 33.99 13.84 12.12
CA LEU A 14 34.33 13.98 10.70
C LEU A 14 35.81 13.69 10.42
N ALA A 15 36.73 14.07 11.32
CA ALA A 15 38.16 13.81 11.19
C ALA A 15 38.44 12.30 11.29
N THR A 16 37.88 11.61 12.29
CA THR A 16 38.02 10.16 12.49
C THR A 16 37.47 9.35 11.30
N THR A 17 36.39 9.81 10.69
CA THR A 17 35.80 9.18 9.50
C THR A 17 36.76 9.24 8.29
N ARG A 18 37.64 10.26 8.23
CA ARG A 18 38.64 10.42 7.15
C ARG A 18 39.89 9.56 7.30
N GLU A 19 40.27 9.18 8.52
CA GLU A 19 41.46 8.36 8.78
C GLU A 19 41.24 6.87 8.43
N HIS A 20 40.00 6.32 8.70
CA HIS A 20 39.66 4.92 8.41
C HIS A 20 38.45 4.80 7.48
N LYS A 21 38.60 5.36 6.29
CA LYS A 21 37.47 5.53 5.30
C LYS A 21 36.66 4.27 5.03
N LEU A 22 37.32 3.13 4.81
CA LEU A 22 36.64 1.87 4.45
C LEU A 22 35.78 1.33 5.62
N ARG A 23 36.35 1.37 6.86
CA ARG A 23 35.67 0.86 8.05
C ARG A 23 34.50 1.73 8.43
N SER A 24 34.70 3.07 8.43
CA SER A 24 33.64 4.04 8.72
C SER A 24 32.52 3.97 7.67
N PHE A 25 32.89 3.83 6.39
CA PHE A 25 31.91 3.65 5.32
C PHE A 25 31.06 2.41 5.50
N LEU A 26 31.66 1.23 5.75
CA LEU A 26 30.93 -0.04 5.95
C LEU A 26 29.99 0.02 7.16
N THR A 27 30.41 0.70 8.21
CA THR A 27 29.62 0.85 9.43
C THR A 27 28.42 1.78 9.23
N VAL A 28 28.67 2.96 8.66
CA VAL A 28 27.61 3.92 8.36
C VAL A 28 26.67 3.36 7.30
N LEU A 29 27.19 2.53 6.36
CA LEU A 29 26.39 1.85 5.33
C LEU A 29 25.30 0.95 5.95
N GLY A 30 25.61 0.21 7.03
CA GLY A 30 24.61 -0.60 7.75
C GLY A 30 23.46 0.25 8.31
N VAL A 31 23.77 1.42 8.89
CA VAL A 31 22.77 2.37 9.37
C VAL A 31 22.00 2.98 8.20
N ILE A 32 22.67 3.36 7.12
CA ILE A 32 22.04 3.93 5.91
C ILE A 32 21.02 2.95 5.32
N ILE A 33 21.43 1.68 5.13
CA ILE A 33 20.55 0.65 4.56
C ILE A 33 19.37 0.38 5.50
N GLY A 34 19.64 0.22 6.80
CA GLY A 34 18.58 -0.05 7.77
C GLY A 34 17.53 1.07 7.84
N THR A 35 17.95 2.32 7.98
CA THR A 35 17.05 3.49 8.01
C THR A 35 16.41 3.75 6.66
N GLY A 36 17.16 3.63 5.56
CA GLY A 36 16.65 3.80 4.20
C GLY A 36 15.58 2.77 3.82
N ALA A 37 15.75 1.53 4.26
CA ALA A 37 14.75 0.48 4.06
C ALA A 37 13.44 0.78 4.81
N VAL A 38 13.49 1.17 6.09
CA VAL A 38 12.30 1.55 6.87
C VAL A 38 11.55 2.70 6.18
N ILE A 39 12.27 3.73 5.78
CA ILE A 39 11.67 4.93 5.16
C ILE A 39 11.13 4.63 3.77
N GLY A 40 11.88 3.90 2.93
CA GLY A 40 11.50 3.55 1.58
C GLY A 40 10.25 2.65 1.54
N VAL A 41 10.26 1.57 2.33
CA VAL A 41 9.11 0.66 2.45
C VAL A 41 7.91 1.36 3.08
N GLY A 42 8.12 2.15 4.14
CA GLY A 42 7.06 2.95 4.76
C GLY A 42 6.39 3.91 3.77
N SER A 43 7.17 4.52 2.88
CA SER A 43 6.66 5.39 1.82
C SER A 43 5.82 4.63 0.79
N ILE A 44 6.25 3.44 0.36
CA ILE A 44 5.52 2.60 -0.59
C ILE A 44 4.20 2.14 0.03
N ILE A 45 4.21 1.66 1.28
CA ILE A 45 3.00 1.22 1.99
C ILE A 45 2.01 2.38 2.14
N ALA A 46 2.46 3.57 2.51
CA ALA A 46 1.61 4.76 2.62
C ALA A 46 1.02 5.17 1.26
N GLY A 47 1.79 5.05 0.18
CA GLY A 47 1.32 5.28 -1.18
C GLY A 47 0.25 4.27 -1.59
N LEU A 48 0.46 2.99 -1.31
CA LEU A 48 -0.51 1.93 -1.57
C LEU A 48 -1.79 2.11 -0.74
N ASP A 49 -1.68 2.45 0.56
CA ASP A 49 -2.86 2.73 1.42
C ASP A 49 -3.69 3.88 0.83
N THR A 50 -3.05 4.95 0.38
CA THR A 50 -3.72 6.07 -0.25
C THR A 50 -4.39 5.65 -1.56
N ALA A 51 -3.70 4.92 -2.43
CA ALA A 51 -4.23 4.48 -3.72
C ALA A 51 -5.43 3.54 -3.54
N ILE A 52 -5.31 2.52 -2.67
CA ILE A 52 -6.39 1.57 -2.38
C ILE A 52 -7.58 2.26 -1.70
N SER A 53 -7.32 3.12 -0.70
CA SER A 53 -8.39 3.86 -0.02
C SER A 53 -9.19 4.71 -0.99
N ASN A 54 -8.50 5.41 -1.90
CA ASN A 54 -9.18 6.22 -2.91
C ASN A 54 -9.97 5.34 -3.90
N LEU A 55 -9.38 4.21 -4.36
CA LEU A 55 -10.07 3.27 -5.24
C LEU A 55 -11.35 2.73 -4.59
N LEU A 56 -11.28 2.28 -3.34
CA LEU A 56 -12.43 1.72 -2.64
C LEU A 56 -13.51 2.80 -2.37
N ARG A 57 -13.10 4.02 -2.04
CA ARG A 57 -14.05 5.14 -1.88
C ARG A 57 -14.73 5.55 -3.19
N SER A 58 -14.15 5.24 -4.35
CA SER A 58 -14.79 5.50 -5.64
C SER A 58 -16.02 4.63 -5.90
N PHE A 59 -16.21 3.53 -5.16
CA PHE A 59 -17.47 2.76 -5.19
C PHE A 59 -18.64 3.47 -4.48
N GLY A 60 -18.38 4.59 -3.82
CA GLY A 60 -19.38 5.35 -3.08
C GLY A 60 -19.45 4.93 -1.60
N PRO A 61 -19.80 5.88 -0.72
CA PRO A 61 -19.78 5.67 0.73
C PRO A 61 -20.89 4.74 1.23
N ASN A 62 -21.97 4.59 0.45
CA ASN A 62 -23.13 3.79 0.82
C ASN A 62 -23.17 2.44 0.11
N THR A 63 -22.04 1.97 -0.41
CA THR A 63 -21.98 0.74 -1.19
C THR A 63 -21.52 -0.44 -0.34
N ILE A 64 -22.27 -1.55 -0.44
CA ILE A 64 -21.94 -2.85 0.13
C ILE A 64 -21.67 -3.82 -1.02
N ILE A 65 -20.53 -4.47 -0.97
CA ILE A 65 -20.12 -5.50 -1.94
C ILE A 65 -20.35 -6.87 -1.31
N VAL A 66 -21.03 -7.75 -2.04
CA VAL A 66 -21.28 -9.13 -1.62
C VAL A 66 -20.65 -10.08 -2.60
N LEU A 67 -19.83 -11.01 -2.08
CA LEU A 67 -19.15 -12.06 -2.82
C LEU A 67 -19.35 -13.41 -2.12
N ARG A 68 -19.18 -14.52 -2.81
CA ARG A 68 -19.23 -15.84 -2.15
C ARG A 68 -18.00 -16.11 -1.27
N GLY A 69 -16.87 -15.45 -1.52
CA GLY A 69 -15.64 -15.53 -0.75
C GLY A 69 -15.16 -14.15 -0.33
N SER A 70 -14.01 -14.09 0.33
CA SER A 70 -13.41 -12.83 0.78
C SER A 70 -13.12 -11.89 -0.41
N ALA A 71 -13.37 -10.58 -0.21
CA ALA A 71 -13.07 -9.57 -1.21
C ALA A 71 -11.57 -9.22 -1.30
N MET A 72 -10.82 -9.39 -0.19
CA MET A 72 -9.43 -8.91 -0.06
C MET A 72 -8.39 -10.03 0.08
N SER A 73 -8.80 -11.29 0.15
CA SER A 73 -7.88 -12.42 0.29
C SER A 73 -8.13 -13.50 -0.74
N HIS A 74 -7.15 -14.38 -0.97
CA HIS A 74 -7.36 -15.58 -1.76
C HIS A 74 -8.45 -16.44 -1.13
N TRP A 75 -9.37 -16.94 -1.95
CA TRP A 75 -10.45 -17.77 -1.48
C TRP A 75 -9.92 -19.10 -0.94
N THR A 76 -10.39 -19.47 0.22
CA THR A 76 -10.08 -20.75 0.81
C THR A 76 -10.75 -21.90 0.03
N PRO A 77 -10.25 -23.14 0.14
CA PRO A 77 -10.91 -24.30 -0.48
C PRO A 77 -12.38 -24.47 -0.06
N GLU A 78 -12.74 -24.01 1.15
CA GLU A 78 -14.11 -24.01 1.64
C GLU A 78 -14.96 -22.96 0.95
N GLU A 79 -14.42 -21.77 0.73
CA GLU A 79 -15.10 -20.67 0.02
C GLU A 79 -15.32 -21.00 -1.46
N LEU A 80 -14.37 -21.69 -2.08
CA LEU A 80 -14.52 -22.18 -3.45
C LEU A 80 -15.65 -23.21 -3.63
N LYS A 81 -15.99 -23.96 -2.56
CA LYS A 81 -17.10 -24.94 -2.56
C LYS A 81 -18.47 -24.29 -2.31
N ARG A 82 -18.53 -23.03 -1.85
CA ARG A 82 -19.79 -22.32 -1.63
C ARG A 82 -20.52 -22.15 -2.97
N LYS A 83 -21.85 -22.23 -2.95
CA LYS A 83 -22.65 -21.94 -4.14
C LYS A 83 -22.39 -20.50 -4.60
N PRO A 84 -22.21 -20.24 -5.91
CA PRO A 84 -22.16 -18.89 -6.42
C PRO A 84 -23.39 -18.08 -5.98
N ILE A 85 -23.25 -16.78 -5.93
CA ILE A 85 -24.38 -15.87 -5.75
C ILE A 85 -25.14 -15.84 -7.08
N ASP A 86 -26.45 -15.68 -7.03
CA ASP A 86 -27.31 -15.66 -8.20
C ASP A 86 -28.23 -14.44 -8.25
N LEU A 87 -28.91 -14.27 -9.38
CA LEU A 87 -29.82 -13.14 -9.60
C LEU A 87 -31.03 -13.19 -8.65
N GLU A 88 -31.51 -14.38 -8.25
CA GLU A 88 -32.65 -14.50 -7.33
C GLU A 88 -32.33 -13.92 -5.96
N GLN A 89 -31.07 -14.11 -5.53
CA GLN A 89 -30.58 -13.53 -4.29
C GLN A 89 -30.48 -12.00 -4.37
N ALA A 90 -30.08 -11.45 -5.53
CA ALA A 90 -30.09 -10.01 -5.75
C ALA A 90 -31.52 -9.44 -5.62
N ARG A 91 -32.51 -10.09 -6.28
CA ARG A 91 -33.91 -9.70 -6.21
C ARG A 91 -34.53 -9.89 -4.81
N ALA A 92 -34.08 -10.90 -4.07
CA ALA A 92 -34.49 -11.10 -2.69
C ALA A 92 -34.04 -9.96 -1.77
N VAL A 93 -32.83 -9.42 -1.97
CA VAL A 93 -32.36 -8.25 -1.24
C VAL A 93 -33.15 -7.01 -1.65
N GLU A 94 -33.33 -6.76 -2.94
CA GLU A 94 -34.06 -5.61 -3.46
C GLU A 94 -35.51 -5.50 -2.92
N THR A 95 -36.18 -6.66 -2.81
CA THR A 95 -37.60 -6.67 -2.37
C THR A 95 -37.78 -6.68 -0.87
N ARG A 96 -36.82 -7.16 -0.09
CA ARG A 96 -36.98 -7.37 1.37
C ARG A 96 -36.25 -6.35 2.24
N CYS A 97 -35.41 -5.51 1.66
CA CYS A 97 -34.56 -4.59 2.42
C CYS A 97 -34.99 -3.13 2.16
N PRO A 98 -35.82 -2.53 3.03
CA PRO A 98 -36.31 -1.15 2.85
C PRO A 98 -35.19 -0.10 2.96
N SER A 99 -34.09 -0.41 3.65
CA SER A 99 -32.93 0.47 3.79
C SER A 99 -32.01 0.44 2.56
N VAL A 100 -32.24 -0.48 1.64
CA VAL A 100 -31.55 -0.57 0.35
C VAL A 100 -32.25 0.31 -0.67
N GLU A 101 -31.49 1.05 -1.45
CA GLU A 101 -31.99 1.89 -2.53
C GLU A 101 -31.91 1.17 -3.88
N HIS A 102 -30.76 0.55 -4.17
CA HIS A 102 -30.52 -0.19 -5.40
C HIS A 102 -29.70 -1.46 -5.15
N VAL A 103 -29.94 -2.48 -5.97
CA VAL A 103 -29.13 -3.70 -6.01
C VAL A 103 -28.74 -3.96 -7.45
N SER A 104 -27.46 -4.12 -7.72
CA SER A 104 -26.98 -4.47 -9.04
C SER A 104 -26.17 -5.78 -9.00
N PRO A 105 -26.59 -6.81 -9.72
CA PRO A 105 -25.77 -7.98 -9.96
C PRO A 105 -24.63 -7.61 -10.92
N TYR A 106 -23.44 -8.08 -10.62
CA TYR A 106 -22.28 -7.97 -11.49
C TYR A 106 -21.82 -9.39 -11.86
N LEU A 107 -21.95 -9.75 -13.11
CA LEU A 107 -21.61 -11.07 -13.65
C LEU A 107 -20.20 -11.03 -14.23
N PHE A 108 -19.33 -11.90 -13.72
CA PHE A 108 -18.00 -12.11 -14.27
C PHE A 108 -18.05 -13.16 -15.40
N PRO A 109 -17.38 -12.92 -16.54
CA PRO A 109 -17.22 -13.97 -17.56
C PRO A 109 -16.34 -15.09 -16.97
N LEU A 110 -16.58 -16.32 -17.43
CA LEU A 110 -15.75 -17.46 -17.05
C LEU A 110 -14.42 -17.44 -17.80
N GLY A 111 -13.34 -17.36 -17.06
CA GLY A 111 -11.96 -17.71 -17.39
C GLY A 111 -11.35 -17.10 -18.64
N GLY A 112 -10.08 -16.78 -18.58
CA GLY A 112 -9.31 -16.42 -19.75
C GLY A 112 -8.95 -14.94 -19.86
N ILE A 113 -8.20 -14.63 -20.91
CA ILE A 113 -7.82 -13.26 -21.28
C ILE A 113 -8.89 -12.75 -22.24
N HIS A 114 -9.70 -11.79 -21.79
CA HIS A 114 -10.70 -11.13 -22.61
C HIS A 114 -10.04 -10.07 -23.49
N SER A 115 -10.62 -9.86 -24.69
CA SER A 115 -10.06 -8.93 -25.67
C SER A 115 -11.13 -8.06 -26.31
N ALA A 116 -10.74 -6.86 -26.71
CA ALA A 116 -11.54 -5.97 -27.51
C ALA A 116 -10.79 -5.57 -28.78
N LYS A 117 -11.50 -5.40 -29.91
CA LYS A 117 -10.91 -5.08 -31.21
C LYS A 117 -11.69 -4.00 -31.94
N TYR A 118 -10.96 -3.11 -32.59
CA TYR A 118 -11.53 -2.10 -33.48
C TYR A 118 -10.59 -1.77 -34.62
N LYS A 119 -11.01 -2.04 -35.88
CA LYS A 119 -10.29 -1.66 -37.11
C LYS A 119 -8.77 -1.92 -37.10
N GLY A 120 -8.35 -3.08 -36.59
CA GLY A 120 -6.93 -3.46 -36.52
C GLY A 120 -6.22 -3.10 -35.22
N ASN A 121 -6.84 -2.37 -34.33
CA ASN A 121 -6.35 -2.19 -32.96
C ASN A 121 -6.92 -3.30 -32.07
N ASP A 122 -6.06 -4.00 -31.38
CA ASP A 122 -6.39 -5.10 -30.46
C ASP A 122 -5.97 -4.71 -29.04
N LEU A 123 -6.89 -4.85 -28.09
CA LEU A 123 -6.63 -4.65 -26.66
C LEU A 123 -6.91 -5.97 -25.93
N TYR A 124 -5.90 -6.46 -25.22
CA TYR A 124 -5.99 -7.68 -24.41
C TYR A 124 -6.06 -7.34 -22.92
N GLN A 125 -6.45 -8.32 -22.11
CA GLN A 125 -6.58 -8.18 -20.65
C GLN A 125 -7.61 -7.11 -20.24
N ILE A 126 -8.73 -7.03 -20.97
CA ILE A 126 -9.83 -6.16 -20.58
C ILE A 126 -10.56 -6.72 -19.34
N GLN A 127 -11.06 -5.83 -18.50
CA GLN A 127 -11.91 -6.17 -17.36
C GLN A 127 -13.37 -6.16 -17.81
N LEU A 128 -13.85 -7.31 -18.27
CA LEU A 128 -15.21 -7.46 -18.80
C LEU A 128 -16.18 -7.81 -17.68
N GLY A 129 -17.34 -7.14 -17.64
CA GLY A 129 -18.39 -7.40 -16.66
C GLY A 129 -19.78 -7.13 -17.20
N GLY A 130 -20.75 -7.93 -16.74
CA GLY A 130 -22.16 -7.74 -17.06
C GLY A 130 -22.93 -7.20 -15.86
N THR A 131 -23.63 -6.07 -16.01
CA THR A 131 -24.31 -5.41 -14.88
C THR A 131 -25.62 -4.75 -15.30
N GLU A 132 -26.37 -4.21 -14.37
CA GLU A 132 -27.61 -3.44 -14.58
C GLU A 132 -27.39 -1.94 -14.42
N GLU A 133 -28.36 -1.12 -14.83
CA GLU A 133 -28.31 0.35 -14.74
C GLU A 133 -27.97 0.83 -13.32
N ALA A 134 -28.50 0.13 -12.32
CA ALA A 134 -28.31 0.41 -10.89
C ALA A 134 -26.83 0.46 -10.47
N TYR A 135 -25.92 -0.21 -11.20
CA TYR A 135 -24.48 -0.15 -10.95
C TYR A 135 -23.93 1.29 -11.09
N SER A 136 -24.50 2.08 -11.98
CA SER A 136 -24.04 3.45 -12.23
C SER A 136 -24.22 4.37 -11.03
N TYR A 137 -25.20 4.08 -10.15
CA TYR A 137 -25.47 4.87 -8.94
C TYR A 137 -24.44 4.62 -7.82
N GLY A 138 -23.65 3.56 -7.93
CA GLY A 138 -22.57 3.21 -7.01
C GLY A 138 -21.25 3.98 -7.23
N GLY A 139 -21.29 5.23 -7.76
CA GLY A 139 -20.09 6.07 -7.92
C GLY A 139 -19.44 6.01 -9.30
N THR A 140 -20.08 5.37 -10.29
CA THR A 140 -19.59 5.39 -11.67
C THR A 140 -19.92 6.72 -12.34
N THR A 141 -18.91 7.51 -12.70
CA THR A 141 -19.07 8.76 -13.44
C THR A 141 -18.85 8.53 -14.94
N MET A 142 -19.64 9.21 -15.76
CA MET A 142 -19.56 9.16 -17.21
C MET A 142 -18.79 10.37 -17.74
N LYS A 143 -17.73 10.12 -18.52
CA LYS A 143 -16.96 11.16 -19.21
C LYS A 143 -17.70 11.68 -20.44
N ARG A 144 -18.29 10.76 -21.20
CA ARG A 144 -19.07 11.04 -22.41
C ARG A 144 -20.17 10.01 -22.60
N GLY A 145 -21.25 10.43 -23.25
CA GLY A 145 -22.38 9.55 -23.51
C GLY A 145 -23.20 9.27 -22.26
N ARG A 146 -23.75 8.07 -22.18
CA ARG A 146 -24.61 7.63 -21.06
C ARG A 146 -24.32 6.18 -20.67
N PHE A 147 -24.77 5.79 -19.50
CA PHE A 147 -24.85 4.39 -19.12
C PHE A 147 -26.00 3.69 -19.89
N PHE A 148 -25.98 2.39 -20.00
CA PHE A 148 -27.10 1.63 -20.57
C PHE A 148 -28.25 1.55 -19.57
N THR A 149 -29.48 1.40 -20.09
CA THR A 149 -30.70 1.34 -19.30
C THR A 149 -31.12 -0.11 -19.01
N ASP A 150 -31.99 -0.30 -18.01
CA ASP A 150 -32.56 -1.61 -17.71
C ASP A 150 -33.42 -2.16 -18.88
N GLN A 151 -34.02 -1.30 -19.68
CA GLN A 151 -34.70 -1.73 -20.91
C GLN A 151 -33.73 -2.33 -21.92
N GLU A 152 -32.57 -1.71 -22.12
CA GLU A 152 -31.51 -2.23 -23.00
C GLU A 152 -30.97 -3.57 -22.48
N SER A 153 -30.86 -3.73 -21.15
CA SER A 153 -30.50 -5.01 -20.52
C SER A 153 -31.55 -6.08 -20.77
N THR A 154 -32.82 -5.79 -20.49
CA THR A 154 -33.93 -6.75 -20.63
C THR A 154 -34.09 -7.21 -22.09
N HIS A 155 -33.95 -6.29 -23.04
CA HIS A 155 -34.01 -6.60 -24.48
C HIS A 155 -32.71 -7.17 -25.05
N ARG A 156 -31.68 -7.39 -24.21
CA ARG A 156 -30.37 -7.93 -24.61
C ARG A 156 -29.74 -7.15 -25.75
N MET A 157 -29.84 -5.82 -25.69
CA MET A 157 -29.28 -4.97 -26.74
C MET A 157 -27.75 -5.06 -26.75
N ALA A 158 -27.18 -5.01 -27.92
CA ALA A 158 -25.73 -5.11 -28.15
C ALA A 158 -25.05 -3.75 -27.93
N VAL A 159 -25.16 -3.23 -26.70
CA VAL A 159 -24.56 -1.96 -26.27
C VAL A 159 -23.48 -2.20 -25.23
N VAL A 160 -22.53 -1.24 -25.13
CA VAL A 160 -21.38 -1.36 -24.22
C VAL A 160 -20.95 0.02 -23.72
N VAL A 161 -20.51 0.05 -22.47
CA VAL A 161 -19.84 1.20 -21.85
C VAL A 161 -18.39 0.82 -21.61
N ILE A 162 -17.45 1.67 -22.02
CA ILE A 162 -16.01 1.42 -21.97
C ILE A 162 -15.29 2.36 -21.02
N GLY A 163 -14.18 1.93 -20.45
CA GLY A 163 -13.28 2.76 -19.64
C GLY A 163 -12.45 3.72 -20.50
N GLU A 164 -11.92 4.76 -19.88
CA GLU A 164 -11.15 5.81 -20.57
C GLU A 164 -9.91 5.28 -21.30
N ASP A 165 -9.22 4.30 -20.74
CA ASP A 165 -8.01 3.76 -21.37
C ASP A 165 -8.34 2.77 -22.50
N VAL A 166 -9.50 2.12 -22.46
CA VAL A 166 -10.03 1.38 -23.61
C VAL A 166 -10.26 2.34 -24.78
N GLU A 167 -10.85 3.52 -24.51
CA GLU A 167 -11.03 4.54 -25.53
C GLU A 167 -9.69 4.96 -26.15
N LYS A 168 -8.69 5.31 -25.31
CA LYS A 168 -7.39 5.78 -25.76
C LYS A 168 -6.61 4.76 -26.58
N GLN A 169 -6.69 3.48 -26.19
CA GLN A 169 -5.90 2.42 -26.81
C GLN A 169 -6.61 1.82 -28.03
N LEU A 170 -7.94 1.64 -27.98
CA LEU A 170 -8.69 0.98 -29.02
C LEU A 170 -9.17 1.95 -30.12
N LEU A 171 -9.55 3.18 -29.74
CA LEU A 171 -10.12 4.19 -30.64
C LEU A 171 -9.33 5.51 -30.63
N PRO A 172 -8.00 5.50 -30.84
CA PRO A 172 -7.21 6.73 -30.81
C PRO A 172 -7.74 7.72 -31.84
N ASN A 173 -8.02 8.95 -31.38
CA ASN A 173 -8.48 10.06 -32.22
C ASN A 173 -9.84 9.83 -32.95
N VAL A 174 -10.65 8.86 -32.49
CA VAL A 174 -11.99 8.59 -33.03
C VAL A 174 -13.01 8.82 -31.93
N ASP A 175 -14.10 9.51 -32.20
CA ASP A 175 -15.22 9.58 -31.25
C ASP A 175 -15.80 8.18 -31.05
N PRO A 176 -15.74 7.61 -29.82
CA PRO A 176 -16.18 6.25 -29.55
C PRO A 176 -17.69 6.07 -29.61
N LEU A 177 -18.47 7.15 -29.40
CA LEU A 177 -19.92 7.04 -29.33
C LEU A 177 -20.52 6.55 -30.64
N GLY A 178 -21.39 5.54 -30.55
CA GLY A 178 -22.04 4.94 -31.72
C GLY A 178 -21.16 3.99 -32.54
N LYS A 179 -19.86 3.85 -32.21
CA LYS A 179 -18.98 2.89 -32.91
C LYS A 179 -19.21 1.48 -32.42
N TRP A 180 -19.04 0.53 -33.36
CA TRP A 180 -19.12 -0.90 -33.06
C TRP A 180 -17.72 -1.44 -32.81
N ILE A 181 -17.54 -2.04 -31.66
CA ILE A 181 -16.32 -2.74 -31.25
C ILE A 181 -16.61 -4.24 -31.13
N LEU A 182 -15.58 -5.05 -31.30
CA LEU A 182 -15.68 -6.50 -31.16
C LEU A 182 -15.10 -6.89 -29.80
N VAL A 183 -15.93 -7.41 -28.90
CA VAL A 183 -15.53 -7.88 -27.58
C VAL A 183 -15.68 -9.40 -27.55
N ASP A 184 -14.58 -10.14 -27.43
CA ASP A 184 -14.55 -11.60 -27.49
C ASP A 184 -15.39 -12.20 -28.63
N GLY A 185 -15.29 -11.60 -29.81
CA GLY A 185 -16.04 -12.05 -31.00
C GLY A 185 -17.49 -11.53 -31.11
N HIS A 186 -17.99 -10.78 -30.11
CA HIS A 186 -19.32 -10.18 -30.13
C HIS A 186 -19.25 -8.70 -30.50
N SER A 187 -20.06 -8.30 -31.49
CA SER A 187 -20.13 -6.89 -31.90
C SER A 187 -21.05 -6.10 -30.97
N LEU A 188 -20.53 -5.03 -30.35
CA LEU A 188 -21.23 -4.20 -29.39
C LEU A 188 -21.07 -2.72 -29.76
N GLN A 189 -22.14 -1.94 -29.64
CA GLN A 189 -22.12 -0.50 -29.91
C GLN A 189 -21.77 0.28 -28.65
N VAL A 190 -20.76 1.15 -28.72
CA VAL A 190 -20.37 2.02 -27.62
C VAL A 190 -21.41 3.12 -27.40
N VAL A 191 -22.04 3.14 -26.23
CA VAL A 191 -23.05 4.16 -25.84
C VAL A 191 -22.52 5.16 -24.82
N GLY A 192 -21.39 4.83 -24.16
CA GLY A 192 -20.76 5.73 -23.22
C GLY A 192 -19.31 5.38 -22.90
N VAL A 193 -18.60 6.36 -22.38
CA VAL A 193 -17.24 6.24 -21.85
C VAL A 193 -17.26 6.62 -20.39
N MET A 194 -16.81 5.71 -19.53
CA MET A 194 -16.66 5.96 -18.09
C MET A 194 -15.45 6.85 -17.85
N ASP A 195 -15.58 7.72 -16.88
CA ASP A 195 -14.44 8.43 -16.34
C ASP A 195 -13.52 7.48 -15.58
N ARG A 196 -12.23 7.72 -15.65
CA ARG A 196 -11.28 6.94 -14.86
C ARG A 196 -11.58 7.16 -13.40
N PRO A 197 -11.68 6.10 -12.56
CA PRO A 197 -11.78 6.29 -11.13
C PRO A 197 -10.65 7.21 -10.64
N ALA A 198 -10.96 8.19 -9.80
CA ALA A 198 -10.01 9.19 -9.31
C ALA A 198 -8.73 8.57 -8.71
N ALA A 199 -8.79 7.28 -8.38
CA ALA A 199 -7.67 6.49 -7.91
C ALA A 199 -7.66 5.12 -8.58
N SER A 200 -7.05 5.05 -9.72
CA SER A 200 -6.64 3.75 -10.30
C SER A 200 -5.42 3.22 -9.55
N LEU A 201 -5.32 1.90 -9.41
CA LEU A 201 -4.11 1.29 -8.88
C LEU A 201 -2.91 1.67 -9.77
N PRO A 202 -1.71 1.87 -9.17
CA PRO A 202 -0.52 2.24 -9.91
C PRO A 202 -0.21 1.25 -11.04
N GLY A 203 -0.02 1.75 -12.25
CA GLY A 203 0.29 0.92 -13.41
C GLY A 203 -0.87 0.09 -13.95
N GLN A 204 -2.09 0.26 -13.44
CA GLN A 204 -3.27 -0.41 -13.96
C GLN A 204 -4.07 0.56 -14.84
N ASP A 205 -4.20 0.20 -16.12
CA ASP A 205 -5.07 0.90 -17.06
C ASP A 205 -6.55 0.63 -16.74
N ASP A 206 -7.42 1.61 -16.94
CA ASP A 206 -8.87 1.42 -16.84
C ASP A 206 -9.39 0.71 -18.07
N THR A 207 -9.16 -0.61 -18.10
CA THR A 207 -9.59 -1.50 -19.19
C THR A 207 -10.98 -2.08 -18.97
N ARG A 208 -11.81 -1.43 -18.11
CA ARG A 208 -13.18 -1.89 -17.83
C ARG A 208 -14.05 -1.76 -19.07
N ILE A 209 -14.79 -2.83 -19.33
CA ILE A 209 -15.84 -2.89 -20.35
C ILE A 209 -17.09 -3.46 -19.68
N LEU A 210 -18.15 -2.66 -19.61
CA LEU A 210 -19.42 -3.04 -19.00
C LEU A 210 -20.48 -3.26 -20.07
N VAL A 211 -21.16 -4.38 -19.95
CA VAL A 211 -22.21 -4.83 -20.88
C VAL A 211 -23.50 -5.03 -20.07
N PRO A 212 -24.69 -4.80 -20.64
CA PRO A 212 -25.93 -5.10 -19.95
C PRO A 212 -26.00 -6.56 -19.49
N TYR A 213 -26.50 -6.80 -18.27
CA TYR A 213 -26.49 -8.11 -17.61
C TYR A 213 -27.01 -9.26 -18.48
N PHE A 214 -28.18 -9.11 -19.10
CA PHE A 214 -28.75 -10.17 -19.94
C PHE A 214 -28.05 -10.32 -21.29
N THR A 215 -27.39 -9.27 -21.78
CA THR A 215 -26.49 -9.37 -22.95
C THR A 215 -25.26 -10.19 -22.60
N MET A 216 -24.66 -9.94 -21.43
CA MET A 216 -23.53 -10.71 -20.91
C MET A 216 -23.87 -12.19 -20.74
N ARG A 217 -25.03 -12.51 -20.15
CA ARG A 217 -25.52 -13.89 -20.05
C ARG A 217 -25.70 -14.59 -21.39
N LYS A 218 -26.08 -13.82 -22.44
CA LYS A 218 -26.17 -14.35 -23.80
C LYS A 218 -24.80 -14.62 -24.39
N MET A 219 -23.82 -13.74 -24.13
CA MET A 219 -22.44 -13.92 -24.61
C MET A 219 -21.74 -15.08 -23.89
N PHE A 220 -21.96 -15.20 -22.58
CA PHE A 220 -21.34 -16.21 -21.72
C PHE A 220 -22.39 -17.00 -20.92
N PRO A 221 -23.06 -17.98 -21.54
CA PRO A 221 -24.15 -18.74 -20.89
C PRO A 221 -23.70 -19.52 -19.65
N ASN A 222 -22.43 -19.92 -19.61
CA ASN A 222 -21.84 -20.71 -18.52
C ASN A 222 -21.28 -19.84 -17.37
N ALA A 223 -21.36 -18.51 -17.47
CA ALA A 223 -20.93 -17.61 -16.41
C ALA A 223 -21.91 -17.70 -15.22
N THR A 224 -21.40 -18.08 -14.07
CA THR A 224 -22.19 -18.27 -12.85
C THR A 224 -21.69 -17.42 -11.69
N GLU A 225 -20.52 -16.84 -11.80
CA GLU A 225 -19.90 -16.07 -10.72
C GLU A 225 -20.43 -14.65 -10.70
N HIS A 226 -21.08 -14.31 -9.59
CA HIS A 226 -21.63 -12.98 -9.39
C HIS A 226 -21.04 -12.28 -8.17
N MET A 227 -20.97 -11.00 -8.27
CA MET A 227 -20.85 -10.06 -7.16
C MET A 227 -22.17 -9.27 -7.08
N LEU A 228 -22.66 -8.98 -5.89
CA LEU A 228 -23.75 -8.01 -5.73
C LEU A 228 -23.18 -6.68 -5.25
N VAL A 229 -23.59 -5.63 -5.91
CA VAL A 229 -23.34 -4.25 -5.50
C VAL A 229 -24.66 -3.71 -4.96
N ILE A 230 -24.70 -3.50 -3.65
CA ILE A 230 -25.90 -3.03 -2.94
C ILE A 230 -25.62 -1.58 -2.56
N ILE A 231 -26.54 -0.69 -2.90
CA ILE A 231 -26.47 0.74 -2.58
C ILE A 231 -27.52 1.02 -1.51
N ALA A 232 -27.04 1.38 -0.34
CA ALA A 232 -27.88 1.74 0.79
C ALA A 232 -28.40 3.19 0.66
N ARG A 233 -29.57 3.44 1.23
CA ARG A 233 -30.06 4.82 1.40
C ARG A 233 -29.12 5.62 2.29
N ASN A 234 -29.05 6.92 2.06
CA ASN A 234 -28.18 7.81 2.82
C ASN A 234 -28.40 7.67 4.33
N GLY A 235 -27.31 7.40 5.06
CA GLY A 235 -27.32 7.25 6.52
C GLY A 235 -27.87 5.92 7.04
N MET A 236 -28.21 4.96 6.16
CA MET A 236 -28.75 3.65 6.54
C MET A 236 -27.81 2.48 6.20
N LEU A 237 -26.51 2.73 6.04
CA LEU A 237 -25.55 1.73 5.59
C LEU A 237 -25.52 0.48 6.50
N ASP A 238 -25.43 0.69 7.82
CA ASP A 238 -25.37 -0.41 8.79
C ASP A 238 -26.68 -1.20 8.81
N GLN A 239 -27.82 -0.51 8.78
CA GLN A 239 -29.12 -1.14 8.72
C GLN A 239 -29.31 -1.92 7.42
N ALA A 240 -28.93 -1.35 6.28
CA ALA A 240 -28.96 -2.01 4.99
C ALA A 240 -28.06 -3.26 4.95
N GLN A 241 -26.90 -3.21 5.63
CA GLN A 241 -26.00 -4.36 5.75
C GLN A 241 -26.64 -5.49 6.55
N ASP A 242 -27.30 -5.20 7.67
CA ASP A 242 -27.98 -6.19 8.50
C ASP A 242 -29.20 -6.79 7.78
N GLU A 243 -30.03 -5.95 7.16
CA GLU A 243 -31.18 -6.39 6.37
C GLU A 243 -30.76 -7.28 5.19
N ALA A 244 -29.74 -6.85 4.42
CA ALA A 244 -29.21 -7.62 3.29
C ALA A 244 -28.62 -8.95 3.75
N ARG A 245 -27.92 -8.97 4.89
CA ARG A 245 -27.41 -10.22 5.49
C ARG A 245 -28.54 -11.17 5.83
N ALA A 246 -29.59 -10.68 6.47
CA ALA A 246 -30.75 -11.49 6.83
C ALA A 246 -31.46 -12.03 5.57
N ALA A 247 -31.67 -11.18 4.56
CA ALA A 247 -32.30 -11.57 3.30
C ALA A 247 -31.49 -12.63 2.54
N LEU A 248 -30.16 -12.45 2.47
CA LEU A 248 -29.25 -13.41 1.82
C LEU A 248 -29.18 -14.74 2.58
N ARG A 249 -29.10 -14.72 3.91
CA ARG A 249 -29.15 -15.97 4.74
C ARG A 249 -30.43 -16.74 4.48
N LEU A 250 -31.56 -16.05 4.40
CA LEU A 250 -32.85 -16.68 4.11
C LEU A 250 -32.88 -17.25 2.69
N ALA A 251 -32.47 -16.47 1.67
CA ALA A 251 -32.46 -16.91 0.28
C ALA A 251 -31.49 -18.07 0.02
N ARG A 252 -30.42 -18.18 0.81
CA ARG A 252 -29.42 -19.25 0.73
C ARG A 252 -29.69 -20.42 1.69
N HIS A 253 -30.81 -20.38 2.43
CA HIS A 253 -31.18 -21.41 3.43
C HIS A 253 -30.08 -21.68 4.47
N VAL A 254 -29.38 -20.62 4.93
CA VAL A 254 -28.32 -20.72 5.93
C VAL A 254 -28.94 -20.84 7.32
N PRO A 255 -28.71 -21.95 8.06
CA PRO A 255 -29.24 -22.10 9.42
C PRO A 255 -28.70 -21.02 10.37
N TYR A 256 -29.49 -20.68 11.40
CA TYR A 256 -29.13 -19.57 12.32
C TYR A 256 -27.77 -19.75 12.99
N ARG A 257 -27.38 -20.98 13.29
CA ARG A 257 -26.11 -21.32 13.97
C ARG A 257 -24.90 -21.39 13.03
N ASP A 258 -25.13 -21.45 11.73
CA ASP A 258 -24.07 -21.62 10.76
C ASP A 258 -23.46 -20.28 10.34
N ARG A 259 -22.22 -20.32 9.91
CA ARG A 259 -21.52 -19.15 9.36
C ARG A 259 -22.13 -18.77 8.00
N ASP A 260 -22.02 -17.49 7.66
CA ASP A 260 -22.44 -17.00 6.35
C ASP A 260 -21.71 -17.74 5.21
N THR A 261 -22.45 -18.10 4.19
CA THR A 261 -21.92 -18.73 2.97
C THR A 261 -21.55 -17.69 1.89
N PHE A 262 -21.44 -16.43 2.28
CA PHE A 262 -21.06 -15.28 1.47
C PHE A 262 -20.25 -14.32 2.35
N SER A 263 -19.57 -13.39 1.74
CA SER A 263 -18.86 -12.29 2.39
C SER A 263 -19.55 -10.98 2.01
N MET A 264 -19.70 -10.10 2.98
CA MET A 264 -20.21 -8.75 2.78
C MET A 264 -19.19 -7.76 3.31
N SER A 265 -18.86 -6.76 2.52
CA SER A 265 -17.87 -5.74 2.92
C SER A 265 -18.30 -4.38 2.40
N THR A 266 -18.15 -3.35 3.23
CA THR A 266 -18.22 -1.96 2.80
C THR A 266 -16.84 -1.49 2.35
N ALA A 267 -16.76 -0.34 1.66
CA ALA A 267 -15.49 0.26 1.29
C ALA A 267 -14.59 0.51 2.52
N GLU A 268 -15.18 1.00 3.60
CA GLU A 268 -14.48 1.25 4.86
C GLU A 268 -13.90 -0.05 5.46
N GLN A 269 -14.68 -1.12 5.52
CA GLN A 269 -14.22 -2.42 6.02
C GLN A 269 -13.07 -2.99 5.15
N MET A 270 -13.17 -2.85 3.84
CA MET A 270 -12.11 -3.29 2.92
C MET A 270 -10.82 -2.48 3.13
N ILE A 271 -10.92 -1.17 3.38
CA ILE A 271 -9.77 -0.31 3.70
C ILE A 271 -9.13 -0.77 5.03
N GLU A 272 -9.92 -1.05 6.05
CA GLU A 272 -9.42 -1.55 7.33
C GLU A 272 -8.73 -2.91 7.20
N ASP A 273 -9.31 -3.83 6.45
CA ASP A 273 -8.71 -5.15 6.20
C ASP A 273 -7.39 -5.01 5.44
N PHE A 274 -7.34 -4.14 4.44
CA PHE A 274 -6.11 -3.81 3.73
C PHE A 274 -5.04 -3.24 4.67
N ARG A 275 -5.42 -2.31 5.55
CA ARG A 275 -4.51 -1.74 6.55
C ARG A 275 -3.99 -2.77 7.55
N ARG A 276 -4.80 -3.73 7.96
CA ARG A 276 -4.35 -4.86 8.80
C ARG A 276 -3.31 -5.70 8.09
N MET A 277 -3.53 -6.03 6.82
CA MET A 277 -2.56 -6.79 6.03
C MET A 277 -1.25 -6.02 5.87
N THR A 278 -1.32 -4.75 5.49
CA THR A 278 -0.13 -3.91 5.29
C THR A 278 0.60 -3.60 6.58
N SER A 279 -0.09 -3.49 7.72
CA SER A 279 0.55 -3.32 9.04
C SER A 279 1.39 -4.53 9.44
N THR A 280 0.93 -5.74 9.12
CA THR A 280 1.70 -6.97 9.34
C THR A 280 2.97 -6.99 8.48
N VAL A 281 2.87 -6.61 7.21
CA VAL A 281 4.04 -6.48 6.31
C VAL A 281 4.99 -5.40 6.84
N ALA A 282 4.46 -4.25 7.28
CA ALA A 282 5.27 -3.18 7.88
C ALA A 282 6.03 -3.65 9.12
N LEU A 283 5.38 -4.42 10.00
CA LEU A 283 6.03 -4.98 11.19
C LEU A 283 7.20 -5.91 10.82
N VAL A 284 6.99 -6.82 9.88
CA VAL A 284 8.05 -7.73 9.39
C VAL A 284 9.21 -6.92 8.82
N MET A 285 8.93 -5.87 8.04
CA MET A 285 9.97 -5.01 7.46
C MET A 285 10.73 -4.21 8.51
N VAL A 286 10.05 -3.75 9.58
CA VAL A 286 10.72 -3.09 10.72
C VAL A 286 11.65 -4.07 11.43
N ILE A 287 11.22 -5.32 11.65
CA ILE A 287 12.08 -6.35 12.27
C ILE A 287 13.31 -6.62 11.39
N LEU A 288 13.14 -6.83 10.09
CA LEU A 288 14.25 -7.08 9.16
C LEU A 288 15.23 -5.88 9.11
N SER A 289 14.70 -4.66 9.05
CA SER A 289 15.51 -3.44 9.06
C SER A 289 16.25 -3.25 10.39
N SER A 290 15.66 -3.67 11.51
CA SER A 290 16.31 -3.64 12.82
C SER A 290 17.56 -4.54 12.85
N ILE A 291 17.57 -5.65 12.14
CA ILE A 291 18.77 -6.51 12.00
C ILE A 291 19.90 -5.73 11.30
N GLY A 292 19.57 -5.02 10.21
CA GLY A 292 20.55 -4.15 9.52
C GLY A 292 21.11 -3.05 10.44
N LEU A 293 20.22 -2.43 11.24
CA LEU A 293 20.61 -1.42 12.23
C LEU A 293 21.48 -2.00 13.35
N LEU A 294 21.20 -3.22 13.83
CA LEU A 294 22.03 -3.92 14.82
C LEU A 294 23.44 -4.21 14.28
N VAL A 295 23.54 -4.68 13.03
CA VAL A 295 24.83 -4.91 12.37
C VAL A 295 25.60 -3.60 12.21
N GLY A 296 24.93 -2.53 11.77
CA GLY A 296 25.51 -1.19 11.70
C GLY A 296 25.94 -0.67 13.08
N GLY A 297 25.13 -0.88 14.12
CA GLY A 297 25.45 -0.52 15.51
C GLY A 297 26.66 -1.26 16.07
N MET A 298 26.78 -2.56 15.83
CA MET A 298 27.99 -3.33 16.19
C MET A 298 29.24 -2.78 15.48
N GLY A 299 29.08 -2.35 14.22
CA GLY A 299 30.15 -1.69 13.49
C GLY A 299 30.56 -0.36 14.15
N VAL A 300 29.59 0.48 14.58
CA VAL A 300 29.85 1.72 15.33
C VAL A 300 30.60 1.40 16.62
N MET A 301 30.14 0.42 17.39
CA MET A 301 30.80 -0.02 18.62
C MET A 301 32.26 -0.41 18.37
N ASN A 302 32.55 -1.19 17.31
CA ASN A 302 33.90 -1.61 16.95
C ASN A 302 34.80 -0.42 16.59
N ILE A 303 34.29 0.55 15.82
CA ILE A 303 35.05 1.76 15.48
C ILE A 303 35.36 2.55 16.74
N MET A 304 34.37 2.73 17.61
CA MET A 304 34.55 3.48 18.86
C MET A 304 35.56 2.80 19.78
N LEU A 305 35.59 1.47 19.87
CA LEU A 305 36.60 0.74 20.63
C LEU A 305 38.04 0.97 20.11
N VAL A 306 38.20 0.91 18.78
CA VAL A 306 39.47 1.22 18.16
C VAL A 306 39.87 2.68 18.41
N SER A 307 38.94 3.63 18.25
CA SER A 307 39.19 5.04 18.56
C SER A 307 39.59 5.28 20.02
N VAL A 308 39.03 4.54 20.97
CA VAL A 308 39.41 4.62 22.39
C VAL A 308 40.84 4.11 22.56
N THR A 309 41.24 2.99 21.94
CA THR A 309 42.61 2.47 22.06
C THR A 309 43.64 3.39 21.40
N GLU A 310 43.37 3.92 20.21
CA GLU A 310 44.26 4.86 19.50
C GLU A 310 44.42 6.19 20.28
N ARG A 311 43.40 6.64 21.04
CA ARG A 311 43.41 7.89 21.79
C ARG A 311 43.63 7.69 23.32
N THR A 312 44.11 6.51 23.71
CA THR A 312 44.31 6.19 25.14
C THR A 312 45.18 7.23 25.85
N ARG A 313 46.29 7.67 25.24
CA ARG A 313 47.18 8.71 25.82
C ARG A 313 46.50 10.07 25.91
N GLU A 314 45.74 10.48 24.93
CA GLU A 314 44.98 11.74 24.94
C GLU A 314 43.92 11.76 26.07
N ILE A 315 43.19 10.63 26.25
CA ILE A 315 42.23 10.45 27.35
C ILE A 315 42.97 10.55 28.72
N GLY A 316 44.15 9.91 28.82
CA GLY A 316 44.97 9.97 30.01
C GLY A 316 45.38 11.41 30.38
N VAL A 317 45.86 12.20 29.42
CA VAL A 317 46.22 13.61 29.60
C VAL A 317 44.98 14.42 30.06
N ARG A 318 43.82 14.27 29.45
CA ARG A 318 42.61 15.00 29.86
C ARG A 318 42.22 14.68 31.29
N LYS A 319 42.29 13.41 31.70
CA LYS A 319 41.99 13.00 33.07
C LYS A 319 43.02 13.52 34.07
N ALA A 320 44.31 13.51 33.69
CA ALA A 320 45.39 14.05 34.53
C ALA A 320 45.23 15.57 34.78
N VAL A 321 44.67 16.31 33.83
CA VAL A 321 44.37 17.75 33.92
C VAL A 321 43.04 18.02 34.64
N GLY A 322 42.29 16.95 35.05
CA GLY A 322 41.09 17.07 35.88
C GLY A 322 39.73 16.89 35.16
N ALA A 323 39.70 16.35 33.96
CA ALA A 323 38.45 16.01 33.30
C ALA A 323 37.70 14.91 34.05
N ARG A 324 36.38 15.09 34.25
CA ARG A 324 35.53 14.11 34.92
C ARG A 324 35.25 12.93 33.98
N SER A 325 35.07 11.73 34.52
CA SER A 325 34.68 10.55 33.74
C SER A 325 33.41 10.78 32.93
N THR A 326 32.46 11.58 33.43
CA THR A 326 31.24 11.99 32.72
C THR A 326 31.54 12.80 31.47
N ASP A 327 32.57 13.64 31.46
CA ASP A 327 32.94 14.48 30.32
C ASP A 327 33.46 13.60 29.18
N ILE A 328 34.25 12.55 29.51
CA ILE A 328 34.72 11.55 28.55
C ILE A 328 33.57 10.73 27.97
N VAL A 329 32.64 10.25 28.85
CA VAL A 329 31.45 9.51 28.36
C VAL A 329 30.63 10.37 27.39
N VAL A 330 30.31 11.60 27.74
CA VAL A 330 29.51 12.51 26.92
C VAL A 330 30.19 12.76 25.57
N GLN A 331 31.52 12.95 25.59
CA GLN A 331 32.28 13.19 24.35
C GLN A 331 32.19 12.01 23.40
N PHE A 332 32.53 10.79 23.85
CA PHE A 332 32.49 9.59 22.99
C PHE A 332 31.09 9.21 22.57
N LEU A 333 30.10 9.41 23.46
CA LEU A 333 28.71 9.17 23.16
C LEU A 333 28.19 10.14 22.09
N THR A 334 28.56 11.42 22.16
CA THR A 334 28.24 12.42 21.15
C THR A 334 28.85 12.03 19.80
N GLU A 335 30.10 11.55 19.79
CA GLU A 335 30.76 11.08 18.56
C GLU A 335 30.00 9.91 17.91
N ALA A 336 29.58 8.91 18.70
CA ALA A 336 28.79 7.79 18.23
C ALA A 336 27.43 8.25 17.67
N VAL A 337 26.72 9.14 18.38
CA VAL A 337 25.41 9.68 17.96
C VAL A 337 25.55 10.50 16.67
N VAL A 338 26.60 11.33 16.54
CA VAL A 338 26.82 12.10 15.31
C VAL A 338 27.06 11.18 14.10
N LEU A 339 27.87 10.11 14.26
CA LEU A 339 28.10 9.14 13.19
C LEU A 339 26.82 8.44 12.75
N THR A 340 26.01 7.98 13.72
CA THR A 340 24.75 7.31 13.40
C THR A 340 23.68 8.27 12.89
N ALA A 341 23.64 9.50 13.38
CA ALA A 341 22.73 10.53 12.86
C ALA A 341 23.05 10.89 11.41
N LEU A 342 24.34 11.01 11.05
CA LEU A 342 24.74 11.19 9.65
C LEU A 342 24.30 9.97 8.79
N GLY A 343 24.47 8.75 9.30
CA GLY A 343 23.92 7.54 8.67
C GLY A 343 22.42 7.61 8.50
N GLY A 344 21.69 8.07 9.50
CA GLY A 344 20.23 8.27 9.45
C GLY A 344 19.79 9.31 8.42
N ILE A 345 20.48 10.43 8.33
CA ILE A 345 20.20 11.47 7.33
C ILE A 345 20.47 10.94 5.90
N LEU A 346 21.58 10.24 5.70
CA LEU A 346 21.88 9.60 4.42
C LEU A 346 20.88 8.48 4.10
N GLY A 347 20.42 7.73 5.12
CA GLY A 347 19.35 6.75 5.00
C GLY A 347 18.01 7.37 4.64
N LEU A 348 17.68 8.54 5.21
CA LEU A 348 16.50 9.32 4.82
C LEU A 348 16.57 9.73 3.34
N LEU A 349 17.73 10.19 2.90
CA LEU A 349 17.95 10.57 1.51
C LEU A 349 17.85 9.35 0.58
N LEU A 350 18.39 8.20 0.98
CA LEU A 350 18.24 6.93 0.24
C LEU A 350 16.77 6.50 0.17
N GLY A 351 16.05 6.52 1.30
CA GLY A 351 14.62 6.20 1.35
C GLY A 351 13.77 7.13 0.50
N TRP A 352 14.11 8.42 0.48
CA TRP A 352 13.48 9.40 -0.41
C TRP A 352 13.77 9.10 -1.89
N LEU A 353 15.01 8.72 -2.23
CA LEU A 353 15.38 8.32 -3.59
C LEU A 353 14.63 7.05 -4.02
N ILE A 354 14.46 6.07 -3.14
CA ILE A 354 13.65 4.86 -3.40
C ILE A 354 12.19 5.26 -3.65
N SER A 355 11.63 6.15 -2.83
CA SER A 355 10.28 6.67 -3.01
C SER A 355 10.12 7.40 -4.35
N LEU A 356 11.08 8.22 -4.72
CA LEU A 356 11.10 8.93 -6.00
C LEU A 356 11.20 7.95 -7.19
N ALA A 357 12.07 6.96 -7.10
CA ALA A 357 12.20 5.92 -8.12
C ALA A 357 10.91 5.10 -8.28
N ALA A 358 10.26 4.74 -7.17
CA ALA A 358 8.96 4.08 -7.20
C ALA A 358 7.89 4.94 -7.88
N ARG A 359 7.86 6.25 -7.59
CA ARG A 359 6.94 7.20 -8.23
C ARG A 359 7.19 7.36 -9.73
N LEU A 360 8.45 7.33 -10.16
CA LEU A 360 8.81 7.42 -11.59
C LEU A 360 8.50 6.11 -12.34
N ALA A 361 8.69 4.97 -11.68
CA ALA A 361 8.38 3.66 -12.25
C ALA A 361 6.86 3.39 -12.32
N PHE A 362 6.11 3.87 -11.33
CA PHE A 362 4.66 3.71 -11.20
C PHE A 362 3.99 5.09 -11.12
N SER A 363 3.69 5.68 -12.27
CA SER A 363 3.18 7.06 -12.40
C SER A 363 1.92 7.35 -11.59
N ASN A 364 1.13 6.33 -11.25
CA ASN A 364 -0.10 6.46 -10.47
C ASN A 364 0.06 6.14 -8.97
N LEU A 365 1.29 5.82 -8.49
CA LEU A 365 1.53 5.56 -7.08
C LEU A 365 1.87 6.87 -6.36
N PRO A 366 0.99 7.41 -5.51
CA PRO A 366 1.25 8.66 -4.78
C PRO A 366 2.22 8.40 -3.62
N THR A 367 3.46 7.95 -3.94
CA THR A 367 4.48 7.75 -2.91
C THR A 367 4.97 9.10 -2.41
N ALA A 368 4.90 9.28 -1.11
CA ALA A 368 5.52 10.37 -0.39
C ALA A 368 6.10 9.80 0.90
N VAL A 369 7.26 10.30 1.32
CA VAL A 369 7.83 9.90 2.60
C VAL A 369 6.93 10.45 3.70
N PRO A 370 6.21 9.60 4.46
CA PRO A 370 5.35 10.10 5.52
C PRO A 370 6.21 10.64 6.68
N ALA A 371 5.78 11.74 7.29
CA ALA A 371 6.55 12.41 8.33
C ALA A 371 6.92 11.44 9.48
N TRP A 372 6.00 10.55 9.88
CA TRP A 372 6.26 9.57 10.93
C TRP A 372 7.44 8.64 10.59
N ALA A 373 7.60 8.20 9.33
CA ALA A 373 8.68 7.31 8.92
C ALA A 373 10.03 8.04 8.91
N ALA A 374 10.04 9.31 8.49
CA ALA A 374 11.23 10.16 8.57
C ALA A 374 11.69 10.35 10.03
N PHE A 375 10.77 10.70 10.93
CA PHE A 375 11.07 10.82 12.37
C PHE A 375 11.49 9.50 13.00
N ALA A 376 10.79 8.39 12.70
CA ALA A 376 11.14 7.07 13.20
C ALA A 376 12.56 6.66 12.76
N GLY A 377 12.92 6.86 11.49
CA GLY A 377 14.25 6.54 10.95
C GLY A 377 15.36 7.33 11.69
N VAL A 378 15.16 8.63 11.89
CA VAL A 378 16.14 9.46 12.62
C VAL A 378 16.23 9.06 14.09
N ILE A 379 15.10 8.85 14.78
CA ILE A 379 15.08 8.42 16.18
C ILE A 379 15.76 7.06 16.35
N MET A 380 15.47 6.11 15.45
CA MET A 380 16.11 4.79 15.49
C MET A 380 17.62 4.89 15.28
N SER A 381 18.10 5.71 14.32
CA SER A 381 19.54 5.87 14.07
C SER A 381 20.26 6.50 15.28
N VAL A 382 19.69 7.52 15.90
CA VAL A 382 20.20 8.13 17.13
C VAL A 382 20.18 7.11 18.28
N GLY A 383 19.09 6.33 18.42
CA GLY A 383 18.96 5.26 19.41
C GLY A 383 20.07 4.20 19.28
N VAL A 384 20.38 3.80 18.06
CA VAL A 384 21.50 2.88 17.77
C VAL A 384 22.83 3.49 18.24
N GLY A 385 23.08 4.77 17.92
CA GLY A 385 24.29 5.48 18.38
C GLY A 385 24.41 5.54 19.91
N LEU A 386 23.30 5.76 20.60
CA LEU A 386 23.26 5.74 22.05
C LEU A 386 23.56 4.34 22.61
N VAL A 387 22.81 3.33 22.18
CA VAL A 387 22.92 1.95 22.71
C VAL A 387 24.32 1.37 22.49
N PHE A 388 24.82 1.46 21.26
CA PHE A 388 26.13 0.89 20.91
C PHE A 388 27.32 1.79 21.27
N GLY A 389 27.09 3.10 21.52
CA GLY A 389 28.11 4.05 21.97
C GLY A 389 28.36 4.03 23.47
N ILE A 390 27.36 3.62 24.29
CA ILE A 390 27.50 3.63 25.79
C ILE A 390 28.66 2.76 26.23
N TRP A 391 28.80 1.53 25.76
CA TRP A 391 29.82 0.62 26.26
C TRP A 391 31.24 1.06 25.92
N PRO A 392 31.63 1.47 24.69
CA PRO A 392 32.94 2.06 24.39
C PRO A 392 33.21 3.33 25.21
N ALA A 393 32.22 4.21 25.32
CA ALA A 393 32.35 5.44 26.09
C ALA A 393 32.62 5.18 27.58
N ALA A 394 31.91 4.23 28.17
CA ALA A 394 32.14 3.82 29.55
C ALA A 394 33.54 3.22 29.76
N ARG A 395 34.01 2.42 28.78
CA ARG A 395 35.37 1.86 28.82
C ARG A 395 36.44 2.95 28.73
N ALA A 396 36.27 3.96 27.86
CA ALA A 396 37.17 5.12 27.79
C ALA A 396 37.20 5.91 29.11
N ALA A 397 36.06 6.08 29.75
CA ALA A 397 35.96 6.77 31.05
C ALA A 397 36.55 5.98 32.21
N ALA A 398 36.69 4.67 32.11
CA ALA A 398 37.27 3.80 33.13
C ALA A 398 38.83 3.71 33.08
N LEU A 399 39.48 4.24 32.06
CA LEU A 399 40.92 4.21 31.91
C LEU A 399 41.61 4.93 33.06
N ASP A 400 42.67 4.28 33.63
CA ASP A 400 43.51 4.93 34.65
C ASP A 400 44.48 5.93 33.97
N PRO A 401 44.54 7.18 34.41
CA PRO A 401 45.40 8.20 33.82
C PRO A 401 46.90 7.81 33.84
N VAL A 402 47.36 7.09 34.90
CA VAL A 402 48.73 6.67 35.02
C VAL A 402 49.08 5.58 34.02
N GLU A 403 48.21 4.57 33.87
CA GLU A 403 48.38 3.50 32.88
C GLU A 403 48.28 4.04 31.46
N ALA A 404 47.31 4.96 31.22
CA ALA A 404 47.07 5.55 29.90
C ALA A 404 48.25 6.39 29.38
N LEU A 405 49.01 7.03 30.28
CA LEU A 405 50.23 7.80 29.95
C LEU A 405 51.46 6.93 29.71
N ARG A 406 51.43 5.65 30.17
CA ARG A 406 52.49 4.65 29.94
C ARG A 406 52.32 3.84 28.69
N TYR A 407 51.17 3.98 28.05
CA TYR A 407 50.86 3.26 26.81
C TYR A 407 51.67 3.85 25.65
N GLU A 408 52.57 3.06 25.07
CA GLU A 408 53.33 3.39 23.85
C GLU A 408 52.49 3.12 22.59
#